data_0166724499a555663085b02e6f2017cd
#
_entry.id   0166724499a555663085b02e6f2017cd
#
_cell.length_a   1.000
_cell.length_b   1.000
_cell.length_c   1.000
_cell.angle_alpha   90.00
_cell.angle_beta   90.00
_cell.angle_gamma   90.00
#
_symmetry.space_group_name_H-M   'P 1'
#
loop_
_entity.id
_entity.type
_entity.pdbx_description
1 polymer ?
#
loop_
_entity_poly.entity_id
_entity_poly.type
_entity_poly.pdbx_seq_one_letter_code
_entity_poly.pdbx_strand_id
1 'polypeptide(L)'
;MSAEGFSAPEHLTAEHDVSAFESGTPELDNWLKRRALANEALGTSRTYVVTAGGRVVAFYALANGAVAHKDVSAKTRRNMPDPIPVMVLARLAVDSAYQKQGLGSALLKDALLRTIAAAEIAGIRAVLLHAMSDDAKRFYVRAGFHECPVDPMMMMITLAEVEKNLSPPAAS
;
A
#
# COMPACT_ATOMS: atom_id res chain seq x y z
N MET A 1 -7.33 5.97 -16.90
CA MET A 1 -8.71 5.62 -16.61
C MET A 1 -8.95 4.17 -16.96
N SER A 2 -9.59 3.43 -16.10
CA SER A 2 -9.88 2.03 -16.36
C SER A 2 -11.14 1.91 -17.24
N ALA A 3 -11.31 0.74 -17.88
CA ALA A 3 -12.47 0.46 -18.73
C ALA A 3 -13.81 0.49 -17.98
N GLU A 4 -13.77 0.44 -16.66
CA GLU A 4 -14.96 0.35 -15.80
C GLU A 4 -15.43 1.73 -15.29
N GLY A 5 -14.89 2.82 -15.82
CA GLY A 5 -15.22 4.16 -15.36
C GLY A 5 -14.52 4.59 -14.07
N PHE A 6 -13.51 3.86 -13.64
CA PHE A 6 -12.69 4.23 -12.50
C PHE A 6 -11.58 5.20 -12.94
N SER A 7 -11.27 6.18 -12.09
CA SER A 7 -10.10 7.01 -12.31
C SER A 7 -8.83 6.19 -12.07
N ALA A 8 -7.69 6.68 -12.59
CA ALA A 8 -6.39 6.20 -12.11
C ALA A 8 -6.20 6.68 -10.67
N PRO A 9 -5.37 5.99 -9.86
CA PRO A 9 -5.06 6.49 -8.52
C PRO A 9 -4.45 7.89 -8.57
N GLU A 10 -4.96 8.80 -7.76
CA GLU A 10 -4.51 10.17 -7.69
C GLU A 10 -4.46 10.67 -6.26
N HIS A 11 -3.66 11.70 -5.98
CA HIS A 11 -3.57 12.29 -4.64
C HIS A 11 -4.93 12.72 -4.13
N LEU A 12 -5.20 12.42 -2.86
CA LEU A 12 -6.40 12.90 -2.19
C LEU A 12 -6.36 14.42 -2.06
N THR A 13 -7.44 15.09 -2.45
CA THR A 13 -7.65 16.52 -2.26
C THR A 13 -8.99 16.77 -1.56
N ALA A 14 -9.20 18.01 -1.13
CA ALA A 14 -10.46 18.39 -0.49
C ALA A 14 -11.67 18.27 -1.42
N GLU A 15 -11.44 18.19 -2.73
CA GLU A 15 -12.52 18.07 -3.71
C GLU A 15 -13.03 16.65 -3.90
N HIS A 16 -12.30 15.66 -3.38
CA HIS A 16 -12.74 14.27 -3.46
C HIS A 16 -13.88 14.01 -2.47
N ASP A 17 -14.93 13.36 -2.94
CA ASP A 17 -16.05 12.99 -2.10
C ASP A 17 -15.80 11.64 -1.44
N VAL A 18 -15.54 11.67 -0.13
CA VAL A 18 -15.29 10.46 0.68
C VAL A 18 -16.48 10.10 1.55
N SER A 19 -17.55 10.89 1.52
CA SER A 19 -18.66 10.82 2.48
C SER A 19 -19.39 9.48 2.49
N ALA A 20 -19.50 8.81 1.35
CA ALA A 20 -20.23 7.55 1.22
C ALA A 20 -19.31 6.33 1.27
N PHE A 21 -18.02 6.52 1.49
CA PHE A 21 -17.07 5.41 1.47
C PHE A 21 -17.34 4.42 2.60
N GLU A 22 -17.51 3.15 2.26
CA GLU A 22 -17.76 2.08 3.23
C GLU A 22 -17.12 0.80 2.74
N SER A 23 -16.01 0.43 3.37
CA SER A 23 -15.24 -0.77 2.99
C SER A 23 -15.66 -2.03 3.73
N GLY A 24 -16.41 -1.87 4.83
CA GLY A 24 -16.70 -2.95 5.77
C GLY A 24 -15.76 -2.95 6.97
N THR A 25 -14.73 -2.09 6.97
CA THR A 25 -13.81 -1.92 8.09
C THR A 25 -13.90 -0.49 8.58
N PRO A 26 -14.67 -0.23 9.66
CA PRO A 26 -14.94 1.15 10.12
C PRO A 26 -13.69 1.98 10.42
N GLU A 27 -12.63 1.35 10.91
CA GLU A 27 -11.37 2.04 11.19
C GLU A 27 -10.76 2.67 9.93
N LEU A 28 -10.79 1.93 8.82
CA LEU A 28 -10.28 2.42 7.54
C LEU A 28 -11.16 3.54 6.99
N ASP A 29 -12.47 3.36 7.09
CA ASP A 29 -13.44 4.33 6.59
C ASP A 29 -13.36 5.65 7.35
N ASN A 30 -13.30 5.58 8.68
CA ASN A 30 -13.19 6.75 9.54
C ASN A 30 -11.86 7.48 9.33
N TRP A 31 -10.78 6.74 9.14
CA TRP A 31 -9.49 7.37 8.88
C TRP A 31 -9.53 8.18 7.58
N LEU A 32 -10.07 7.61 6.51
CA LEU A 32 -10.21 8.31 5.23
C LEU A 32 -11.03 9.59 5.38
N LYS A 33 -12.15 9.51 6.08
CA LYS A 33 -13.09 10.63 6.22
C LYS A 33 -12.59 11.72 7.16
N ARG A 34 -11.83 11.36 8.19
CA ARG A 34 -11.49 12.27 9.29
C ARG A 34 -10.02 12.64 9.41
N ARG A 35 -9.11 11.82 8.91
CA ARG A 35 -7.68 11.98 9.15
C ARG A 35 -6.85 12.17 7.90
N ALA A 36 -7.26 11.59 6.77
CA ALA A 36 -6.43 11.53 5.58
C ALA A 36 -6.00 12.92 5.08
N LEU A 37 -6.93 13.85 4.95
CA LEU A 37 -6.61 15.22 4.49
C LEU A 37 -5.70 15.96 5.45
N ALA A 38 -5.92 15.84 6.75
CA ALA A 38 -5.07 16.48 7.75
C ALA A 38 -3.65 15.93 7.68
N ASN A 39 -3.51 14.62 7.51
CA ASN A 39 -2.20 13.99 7.40
C ASN A 39 -1.49 14.38 6.09
N GLU A 40 -2.24 14.57 5.00
CA GLU A 40 -1.68 15.13 3.77
C GLU A 40 -1.11 16.53 4.00
N ALA A 41 -1.88 17.39 4.66
CA ALA A 41 -1.46 18.76 4.94
C ALA A 41 -0.22 18.81 5.83
N LEU A 42 -0.13 17.91 6.81
CA LEU A 42 1.02 17.82 7.72
C LEU A 42 2.21 17.08 7.11
N GLY A 43 2.02 16.40 5.98
CA GLY A 43 3.08 15.62 5.34
C GLY A 43 3.42 14.33 6.06
N THR A 44 2.55 13.85 6.97
CA THR A 44 2.81 12.63 7.73
C THR A 44 2.48 11.36 6.96
N SER A 45 1.59 11.48 5.97
CA SER A 45 1.30 10.38 5.04
C SER A 45 0.81 10.94 3.71
N ARG A 46 0.83 10.10 2.68
CA ARG A 46 0.31 10.42 1.36
C ARG A 46 -0.80 9.45 1.02
N THR A 47 -1.97 9.97 0.68
CA THR A 47 -3.14 9.17 0.35
C THR A 47 -3.45 9.29 -1.13
N TYR A 48 -3.71 8.15 -1.77
CA TYR A 48 -4.07 8.05 -3.18
C TYR A 48 -5.44 7.41 -3.27
N VAL A 49 -6.30 7.98 -4.10
CA VAL A 49 -7.70 7.56 -4.20
C VAL A 49 -8.06 7.19 -5.63
N VAL A 50 -9.01 6.27 -5.76
CA VAL A 50 -9.67 5.96 -7.04
C VAL A 50 -11.11 6.40 -6.91
N THR A 51 -11.63 7.08 -7.94
CA THR A 51 -13.01 7.57 -7.96
C THR A 51 -13.83 6.85 -9.01
N ALA A 52 -15.12 6.77 -8.77
CA ALA A 52 -16.13 6.35 -9.72
C ALA A 52 -17.32 7.28 -9.56
N GLY A 53 -17.76 7.91 -10.65
CA GLY A 53 -18.87 8.87 -10.58
C GLY A 53 -18.63 10.03 -9.63
N GLY A 54 -17.37 10.46 -9.50
CA GLY A 54 -17.01 11.61 -8.66
C GLY A 54 -16.81 11.30 -7.19
N ARG A 55 -17.04 10.08 -6.73
CA ARG A 55 -16.85 9.70 -5.34
C ARG A 55 -15.70 8.70 -5.19
N VAL A 56 -15.05 8.73 -4.05
CA VAL A 56 -13.95 7.81 -3.76
C VAL A 56 -14.50 6.41 -3.50
N VAL A 57 -13.95 5.42 -4.21
CA VAL A 57 -14.36 4.02 -4.09
C VAL A 57 -13.23 3.11 -3.64
N ALA A 58 -12.00 3.62 -3.58
CA ALA A 58 -10.84 2.87 -3.09
C ALA A 58 -9.75 3.84 -2.72
N PHE A 59 -8.89 3.45 -1.77
CA PHE A 59 -7.75 4.28 -1.40
C PHE A 59 -6.64 3.46 -0.77
N TYR A 60 -5.44 4.04 -0.77
CA TYR A 60 -4.34 3.55 0.05
C TYR A 60 -3.53 4.73 0.58
N ALA A 61 -2.78 4.49 1.63
CA ALA A 61 -1.94 5.51 2.24
C ALA A 61 -0.52 5.00 2.46
N LEU A 62 0.46 5.84 2.14
CA LEU A 62 1.88 5.55 2.32
C LEU A 62 2.48 6.48 3.38
N ALA A 63 3.39 5.95 4.18
CA ALA A 63 4.15 6.72 5.15
C ALA A 63 5.58 6.21 5.20
N ASN A 64 6.51 7.02 5.70
CA ASN A 64 7.89 6.60 5.91
C ASN A 64 8.01 5.76 7.18
N GLY A 65 8.95 4.84 7.20
CA GLY A 65 9.23 4.06 8.39
C GLY A 65 10.60 3.42 8.35
N ALA A 66 10.91 2.66 9.38
CA ALA A 66 12.14 1.89 9.47
C ALA A 66 11.88 0.64 10.28
N VAL A 67 12.61 -0.43 9.98
CA VAL A 67 12.49 -1.69 10.72
C VAL A 67 13.89 -2.19 11.09
N ALA A 68 14.04 -2.65 12.33
CA ALA A 68 15.32 -3.15 12.82
C ALA A 68 15.67 -4.52 12.21
N HIS A 69 16.96 -4.79 12.00
CA HIS A 69 17.43 -6.09 11.52
C HIS A 69 16.85 -7.26 12.32
N LYS A 70 16.79 -7.12 13.64
CA LYS A 70 16.31 -8.19 14.52
C LYS A 70 14.86 -8.59 14.27
N ASP A 71 14.08 -7.72 13.65
CA ASP A 71 12.65 -7.92 13.42
C ASP A 71 12.33 -8.55 12.06
N VAL A 72 13.35 -8.77 11.22
CA VAL A 72 13.18 -9.36 9.90
C VAL A 72 14.05 -10.61 9.76
N SER A 73 13.78 -11.41 8.73
CA SER A 73 14.53 -12.64 8.49
C SER A 73 15.98 -12.35 8.10
N ALA A 74 16.88 -13.31 8.37
CA ALA A 74 18.29 -13.20 7.99
C ALA A 74 18.45 -12.98 6.48
N LYS A 75 17.60 -13.61 5.68
CA LYS A 75 17.60 -13.43 4.22
C LYS A 75 17.26 -12.00 3.84
N THR A 76 16.22 -11.43 4.46
CA THR A 76 15.76 -10.07 4.17
C THR A 76 16.80 -9.03 4.56
N ARG A 77 17.42 -9.16 5.74
CA ARG A 77 18.36 -8.13 6.23
C ARG A 77 19.75 -8.18 5.61
N ARG A 78 20.04 -9.21 4.83
CA ARG A 78 21.36 -9.33 4.19
C ARG A 78 21.63 -8.13 3.26
N ASN A 79 22.78 -7.49 3.46
CA ASN A 79 23.21 -6.30 2.70
C ASN A 79 22.25 -5.10 2.86
N MET A 80 21.54 -5.05 3.97
CA MET A 80 20.64 -3.93 4.31
C MET A 80 21.23 -3.09 5.43
N PRO A 81 20.97 -1.77 5.46
CA PRO A 81 21.34 -0.95 6.61
C PRO A 81 20.51 -1.36 7.84
N ASP A 82 20.92 -0.94 9.01
CA ASP A 82 20.17 -1.18 10.27
C ASP A 82 19.96 0.17 10.98
N PRO A 83 18.74 0.69 11.11
CA PRO A 83 17.48 0.09 10.65
C PRO A 83 17.33 0.16 9.14
N ILE A 84 16.44 -0.68 8.61
CA ILE A 84 16.13 -0.71 7.18
C ILE A 84 15.10 0.38 6.88
N PRO A 85 15.39 1.33 5.98
CA PRO A 85 14.38 2.32 5.59
C PRO A 85 13.31 1.66 4.73
N VAL A 86 12.04 1.88 5.11
CA VAL A 86 10.90 1.25 4.44
C VAL A 86 9.84 2.28 4.09
N MET A 87 9.02 1.94 3.09
CA MET A 87 7.75 2.61 2.87
C MET A 87 6.68 1.78 3.58
N VAL A 88 5.91 2.41 4.44
CA VAL A 88 4.81 1.72 5.13
C VAL A 88 3.54 1.89 4.30
N LEU A 89 2.95 0.77 3.89
CA LEU A 89 1.61 0.76 3.34
C LEU A 89 0.66 0.73 4.54
N ALA A 90 0.30 1.91 5.00
CA ALA A 90 -0.41 2.07 6.26
C ALA A 90 -1.88 1.63 6.16
N ARG A 91 -2.49 1.85 5.00
CA ARG A 91 -3.89 1.52 4.77
C ARG A 91 -4.13 1.20 3.31
N LEU A 92 -5.08 0.29 3.06
CA LEU A 92 -5.57 -0.03 1.73
C LEU A 92 -6.99 -0.58 1.88
N ALA A 93 -7.95 0.03 1.19
CA ALA A 93 -9.34 -0.38 1.29
C ALA A 93 -10.10 -0.10 0.01
N VAL A 94 -11.10 -0.95 -0.26
CA VAL A 94 -12.01 -0.83 -1.40
C VAL A 94 -13.44 -0.81 -0.86
N ASP A 95 -14.25 0.13 -1.35
CA ASP A 95 -15.66 0.23 -1.00
C ASP A 95 -16.37 -1.11 -1.28
N SER A 96 -17.25 -1.53 -0.38
CA SER A 96 -17.93 -2.82 -0.44
C SER A 96 -18.66 -3.06 -1.77
N ALA A 97 -19.23 -2.00 -2.35
CA ALA A 97 -19.93 -2.10 -3.62
C ALA A 97 -18.98 -2.36 -4.82
N TYR A 98 -17.70 -2.17 -4.64
CA TYR A 98 -16.69 -2.28 -5.71
C TYR A 98 -15.64 -3.35 -5.45
N GLN A 99 -15.81 -4.15 -4.41
CA GLN A 99 -14.89 -5.25 -4.11
C GLN A 99 -15.02 -6.37 -5.14
N LYS A 100 -13.99 -7.23 -5.21
CA LYS A 100 -13.92 -8.37 -6.12
C LYS A 100 -13.88 -8.00 -7.61
N GLN A 101 -13.45 -6.78 -7.92
CA GLN A 101 -13.27 -6.30 -9.29
C GLN A 101 -11.81 -6.01 -9.63
N GLY A 102 -10.88 -6.43 -8.76
CA GLY A 102 -9.45 -6.22 -8.98
C GLY A 102 -8.91 -4.88 -8.55
N LEU A 103 -9.72 -4.01 -7.93
CA LEU A 103 -9.25 -2.69 -7.48
C LEU A 103 -8.16 -2.79 -6.41
N GLY A 104 -8.30 -3.72 -5.46
CA GLY A 104 -7.29 -3.90 -4.42
C GLY A 104 -5.92 -4.23 -5.00
N SER A 105 -5.88 -5.13 -5.96
CA SER A 105 -4.63 -5.51 -6.64
C SER A 105 -4.06 -4.36 -7.46
N ALA A 106 -4.92 -3.58 -8.12
CA ALA A 106 -4.49 -2.42 -8.89
C ALA A 106 -3.91 -1.33 -7.98
N LEU A 107 -4.54 -1.10 -6.82
CA LEU A 107 -4.02 -0.15 -5.82
C LEU A 107 -2.67 -0.60 -5.28
N LEU A 108 -2.54 -1.87 -4.96
CA LEU A 108 -1.27 -2.40 -4.44
C LEU A 108 -0.16 -2.24 -5.47
N LYS A 109 -0.44 -2.56 -6.73
CA LYS A 109 0.53 -2.37 -7.81
C LYS A 109 0.95 -0.90 -7.92
N ASP A 110 -0.01 0.02 -7.86
CA ASP A 110 0.27 1.46 -7.91
C ASP A 110 1.16 1.89 -6.73
N ALA A 111 0.86 1.42 -5.53
CA ALA A 111 1.65 1.71 -4.33
C ALA A 111 3.09 1.21 -4.47
N LEU A 112 3.27 0.01 -5.00
CA LEU A 112 4.60 -0.57 -5.21
C LEU A 112 5.39 0.22 -6.26
N LEU A 113 4.74 0.60 -7.36
CA LEU A 113 5.40 1.41 -8.40
C LEU A 113 5.79 2.79 -7.88
N ARG A 114 4.94 3.44 -7.08
CA ARG A 114 5.28 4.74 -6.48
C ARG A 114 6.40 4.62 -5.48
N THR A 115 6.46 3.51 -4.75
CA THR A 115 7.56 3.26 -3.81
C THR A 115 8.88 3.07 -4.55
N ILE A 116 8.88 2.36 -5.66
CA ILE A 116 10.08 2.20 -6.49
C ILE A 116 10.57 3.58 -6.97
N ALA A 117 9.67 4.43 -7.44
CA ALA A 117 10.02 5.77 -7.87
C ALA A 117 10.58 6.62 -6.71
N ALA A 118 9.97 6.54 -5.54
CA ALA A 118 10.43 7.26 -4.35
C ALA A 118 11.80 6.77 -3.87
N ALA A 119 12.10 5.50 -4.06
CA ALA A 119 13.38 4.90 -3.65
C ALA A 119 14.58 5.46 -4.43
N GLU A 120 14.35 6.02 -5.60
CA GLU A 120 15.43 6.69 -6.35
C GLU A 120 15.89 7.96 -5.65
N ILE A 121 15.06 8.52 -4.79
CA ILE A 121 15.34 9.77 -4.09
C ILE A 121 15.73 9.52 -2.64
N ALA A 122 15.02 8.64 -1.96
CA ALA A 122 15.07 8.52 -0.49
C ALA A 122 15.73 7.24 0.05
N GLY A 123 16.22 6.35 -0.81
CA GLY A 123 16.95 5.16 -0.35
C GLY A 123 16.09 4.10 0.32
N ILE A 124 14.80 4.07 0.04
CA ILE A 124 13.87 3.06 0.56
C ILE A 124 14.24 1.67 0.02
N ARG A 125 14.19 0.65 0.90
CA ARG A 125 14.61 -0.70 0.54
C ARG A 125 13.48 -1.73 0.50
N ALA A 126 12.33 -1.44 1.12
CA ALA A 126 11.24 -2.41 1.22
C ALA A 126 9.91 -1.70 1.47
N VAL A 127 8.82 -2.44 1.28
CA VAL A 127 7.47 -2.02 1.70
C VAL A 127 7.07 -2.90 2.89
N LEU A 128 6.60 -2.25 3.95
CA LEU A 128 6.18 -2.89 5.19
C LEU A 128 4.70 -2.62 5.41
N LEU A 129 3.98 -3.60 5.92
CA LEU A 129 2.58 -3.42 6.29
C LEU A 129 2.19 -4.32 7.47
N HIS A 130 1.07 -4.00 8.10
CA HIS A 130 0.42 -4.87 9.07
C HIS A 130 -0.91 -5.32 8.47
N ALA A 131 -1.09 -6.62 8.29
CA ALA A 131 -2.35 -7.17 7.81
C ALA A 131 -3.40 -7.08 8.91
N MET A 132 -4.61 -6.66 8.57
CA MET A 132 -5.69 -6.45 9.56
C MET A 132 -6.51 -7.71 9.79
N SER A 133 -6.34 -8.73 8.95
CA SER A 133 -7.10 -9.98 9.05
C SER A 133 -6.36 -11.09 8.30
N ASP A 134 -6.81 -12.31 8.50
CA ASP A 134 -6.25 -13.45 7.77
C ASP A 134 -6.55 -13.35 6.26
N ASP A 135 -7.71 -12.82 5.89
CA ASP A 135 -8.04 -12.59 4.48
C ASP A 135 -7.10 -11.57 3.84
N ALA A 136 -6.83 -10.47 4.55
CA ALA A 136 -5.87 -9.46 4.08
C ALA A 136 -4.48 -10.08 3.95
N LYS A 137 -4.08 -10.87 4.94
CA LYS A 137 -2.78 -11.55 4.90
C LYS A 137 -2.65 -12.44 3.67
N ARG A 138 -3.68 -13.24 3.36
CA ARG A 138 -3.67 -14.09 2.17
C ARG A 138 -3.53 -13.27 0.89
N PHE A 139 -4.19 -12.12 0.82
CA PHE A 139 -4.08 -11.20 -0.30
C PHE A 139 -2.63 -10.75 -0.49
N TYR A 140 -1.96 -10.34 0.59
CA TYR A 140 -0.58 -9.86 0.49
C TYR A 140 0.42 -11.00 0.22
N VAL A 141 0.19 -12.18 0.77
CA VAL A 141 1.02 -13.36 0.45
C VAL A 141 0.98 -13.67 -1.05
N ARG A 142 -0.19 -13.61 -1.64
CA ARG A 142 -0.34 -13.83 -3.09
C ARG A 142 0.39 -12.78 -3.91
N ALA A 143 0.53 -11.58 -3.37
CA ALA A 143 1.25 -10.49 -4.03
C ALA A 143 2.77 -10.57 -3.86
N GLY A 144 3.27 -11.52 -3.07
CA GLY A 144 4.70 -11.73 -2.88
C GLY A 144 5.25 -11.26 -1.54
N PHE A 145 4.40 -10.72 -0.66
CA PHE A 145 4.83 -10.35 0.69
C PHE A 145 5.05 -11.59 1.54
N HIS A 146 5.97 -11.48 2.50
CA HIS A 146 6.27 -12.56 3.45
C HIS A 146 6.20 -12.04 4.88
N GLU A 147 6.01 -12.97 5.81
CA GLU A 147 5.89 -12.65 7.23
C GLU A 147 7.22 -12.21 7.81
N CYS A 148 7.16 -11.30 8.78
CA CYS A 148 8.32 -10.96 9.59
C CYS A 148 8.33 -11.85 10.84
N PRO A 149 9.52 -12.31 11.30
CA PRO A 149 9.58 -13.22 12.44
C PRO A 149 9.00 -12.67 13.73
N VAL A 150 9.05 -11.36 13.93
CA VAL A 150 8.60 -10.73 15.17
C VAL A 150 7.08 -10.76 15.32
N ASP A 151 6.36 -10.74 14.20
CA ASP A 151 4.90 -10.71 14.19
C ASP A 151 4.41 -11.25 12.84
N PRO A 152 3.64 -12.36 12.84
CA PRO A 152 3.17 -12.94 11.57
C PRO A 152 2.19 -12.06 10.80
N MET A 153 1.59 -11.05 11.42
CA MET A 153 0.75 -10.08 10.71
C MET A 153 1.54 -8.90 10.16
N MET A 154 2.80 -8.74 10.57
CA MET A 154 3.71 -7.77 9.98
C MET A 154 4.35 -8.41 8.76
N MET A 155 4.16 -7.79 7.61
CA MET A 155 4.57 -8.36 6.33
C MET A 155 5.45 -7.40 5.56
N MET A 156 6.32 -7.94 4.73
CA MET A 156 7.32 -7.16 4.02
C MET A 156 7.59 -7.75 2.64
N ILE A 157 7.90 -6.86 1.70
CA ILE A 157 8.48 -7.23 0.41
C ILE A 157 9.62 -6.28 0.13
N THR A 158 10.78 -6.78 -0.28
CA THR A 158 11.89 -5.92 -0.65
C THR A 158 11.66 -5.33 -2.04
N LEU A 159 12.26 -4.15 -2.31
CA LEU A 159 12.10 -3.56 -3.63
C LEU A 159 12.79 -4.40 -4.71
N ALA A 160 13.86 -5.10 -4.36
CA ALA A 160 14.48 -6.04 -5.29
C ALA A 160 13.50 -7.15 -5.71
N GLU A 161 12.72 -7.67 -4.75
CA GLU A 161 11.69 -8.66 -5.04
C GLU A 161 10.55 -8.06 -5.90
N VAL A 162 10.14 -6.83 -5.60
CA VAL A 162 9.12 -6.14 -6.39
C VAL A 162 9.58 -5.98 -7.84
N GLU A 163 10.80 -5.49 -8.04
CA GLU A 163 11.35 -5.29 -9.37
C GLU A 163 11.44 -6.60 -10.15
N LYS A 164 11.84 -7.67 -9.48
CA LYS A 164 11.90 -8.99 -10.08
C LYS A 164 10.52 -9.48 -10.52
N ASN A 165 9.51 -9.26 -9.68
CA ASN A 165 8.14 -9.69 -9.96
C ASN A 165 7.49 -8.87 -11.08
N LEU A 166 7.89 -7.61 -11.25
CA LEU A 166 7.37 -6.73 -12.30
C LEU A 166 8.12 -6.87 -13.62
N SER A 167 9.32 -7.44 -13.60
CA SER A 167 10.09 -7.65 -14.82
C SER A 167 9.39 -8.68 -15.70
N PRO A 168 9.35 -8.48 -17.05
CA PRO A 168 8.81 -9.49 -17.94
C PRO A 168 9.65 -10.76 -17.85
N PRO A 169 9.05 -11.93 -18.03
CA PRO A 169 9.83 -13.16 -18.05
C PRO A 169 10.89 -13.08 -19.13
N ALA A 170 12.06 -13.66 -18.84
CA ALA A 170 13.15 -13.66 -19.80
C ALA A 170 12.67 -14.30 -21.10
N ALA A 171 13.01 -13.67 -22.23
CA ALA A 171 12.70 -14.23 -23.53
C ALA A 171 13.42 -15.56 -23.67
N SER A 172 12.67 -16.62 -23.89
CA SER A 172 13.22 -17.94 -24.10
C SER A 172 13.63 -18.13 -25.55
#